data_acdafc5b1a0410dc849070d098b77c61
#
_entry.id   acdafc5b1a0410dc849070d098b77c61
#
_cell.length_a   1.000
_cell.length_b   1.000
_cell.length_c   1.000
_cell.angle_alpha   90.00
_cell.angle_beta   90.00
_cell.angle_gamma   90.00
#
_symmetry.space_group_name_H-M   'P 1'
#
loop_
_entity.id
_entity.type
_entity.pdbx_description
1 polymer ?
#
loop_
_entity_poly.entity_id
_entity_poly.type
_entity_poly.pdbx_seq_one_letter_code
_entity_poly.pdbx_strand_id
1 'polypeptide(L)'
;MSATARTRHLQAVSALAVTVAAFGLSALGAGSASAASVATWDKVAACESTNNWSINTGNGLYGGLQIMKPTWDAFGGRTYAAYPHQATKQQQILIAEKILAGQGAGAWGGCGKSAGLAYDHADPYPTGTTPTAPVSKAGDFYHAIRQVDGSWTGFKPLGGYDGAPFFNGRQEAITATPDGSVQVLGTGSDGNLYHTARYSNGSWTGWGPLDGANGAARFGARGQAIAGMPNGDAQVMAIGNDGKIYHNARFKSGSWQGWQQIGDWQAQRIAAAAMPDGGMQVLIVGTDGNVYHNLRTVAGVWQGWHAVGGVGGAATFQGGVPAIAGLPNGDSQLLAVGNDGRTYHNIRRADGSWQGWGAVDGISNWPKSLAITGMPNGDSQILVTAADSSTFHNIRFANGSWQGWGNTGFGSLAAALTGMPDGSTQTLVTRN
;
A
#
# COMPACT_ATOMS: atom_id res chain seq x y z
N MET A 1 14.37 68.57 -15.09
CA MET A 1 14.40 67.34 -14.24
C MET A 1 13.45 66.37 -14.91
N SER A 2 14.01 65.37 -15.55
CA SER A 2 13.31 64.50 -16.50
C SER A 2 12.73 63.28 -15.72
N ALA A 3 11.44 63.00 -15.85
CA ALA A 3 10.76 61.83 -15.31
C ALA A 3 10.59 60.81 -16.43
N THR A 4 11.28 59.71 -16.33
CA THR A 4 11.23 58.58 -17.27
C THR A 4 9.99 57.74 -17.01
N ALA A 5 9.04 57.71 -17.92
CA ALA A 5 7.88 56.81 -17.89
C ALA A 5 8.30 55.41 -18.34
N ARG A 6 8.04 54.41 -17.49
CA ARG A 6 8.14 52.97 -17.86
C ARG A 6 6.84 52.50 -18.51
N THR A 7 6.94 52.20 -19.78
CA THR A 7 5.86 51.59 -20.57
C THR A 7 5.66 50.12 -20.14
N ARG A 8 4.48 49.80 -19.65
CA ARG A 8 4.07 48.40 -19.43
C ARG A 8 3.46 47.87 -20.73
N HIS A 9 4.03 46.81 -21.28
CA HIS A 9 3.43 46.08 -22.37
C HIS A 9 2.28 45.22 -21.82
N LEU A 10 1.07 45.59 -22.17
CA LEU A 10 -0.11 44.75 -22.06
C LEU A 10 -0.07 43.74 -23.22
N GLN A 11 0.12 42.49 -22.94
CA GLN A 11 -0.12 41.42 -23.90
C GLN A 11 -1.62 41.15 -23.98
N ALA A 12 -2.18 41.27 -25.16
CA ALA A 12 -3.58 40.99 -25.45
C ALA A 12 -3.84 39.48 -25.39
N VAL A 13 -4.76 39.08 -24.53
CA VAL A 13 -5.29 37.73 -24.50
C VAL A 13 -6.34 37.61 -25.59
N SER A 14 -6.06 36.88 -26.66
CA SER A 14 -7.04 36.52 -27.69
C SER A 14 -7.96 35.42 -27.15
N ALA A 15 -9.22 35.76 -26.91
CA ALA A 15 -10.26 34.79 -26.61
C ALA A 15 -10.60 34.00 -27.89
N LEU A 16 -10.27 32.72 -27.91
CA LEU A 16 -10.67 31.79 -28.96
C LEU A 16 -12.02 31.15 -28.57
N ALA A 17 -13.05 31.46 -29.38
CA ALA A 17 -14.38 30.87 -29.25
C ALA A 17 -14.32 29.36 -29.67
N VAL A 18 -14.72 28.45 -28.79
CA VAL A 18 -14.82 27.02 -29.09
C VAL A 18 -16.17 26.74 -29.71
N THR A 19 -16.21 26.41 -31.00
CA THR A 19 -17.35 25.78 -31.68
C THR A 19 -17.29 24.28 -31.43
N VAL A 20 -18.31 23.74 -30.77
CA VAL A 20 -18.50 22.30 -30.62
C VAL A 20 -19.01 21.71 -31.93
N ALA A 21 -18.17 20.98 -32.64
CA ALA A 21 -18.57 20.12 -33.75
C ALA A 21 -18.62 18.69 -33.28
N ALA A 22 -19.80 18.06 -33.36
CA ALA A 22 -19.98 16.64 -33.13
C ALA A 22 -19.35 15.85 -34.28
N PHE A 23 -18.32 15.04 -33.98
CA PHE A 23 -17.77 14.06 -34.93
C PHE A 23 -18.03 12.64 -34.48
N GLY A 24 -18.51 11.88 -35.46
CA GLY A 24 -18.86 10.47 -35.31
C GLY A 24 -17.63 9.58 -35.02
N LEU A 25 -17.91 8.46 -34.35
CA LEU A 25 -16.96 7.39 -34.08
C LEU A 25 -16.41 6.82 -35.39
N SER A 26 -15.12 7.00 -35.62
CA SER A 26 -14.33 6.18 -36.51
C SER A 26 -13.18 5.58 -35.69
N ALA A 27 -13.16 4.25 -35.54
CA ALA A 27 -12.05 3.52 -34.95
C ALA A 27 -10.82 3.70 -35.83
N LEU A 28 -9.84 4.42 -35.36
CA LEU A 28 -8.49 4.48 -35.94
C LEU A 28 -7.45 4.22 -34.88
N GLY A 29 -6.53 3.34 -35.22
CA GLY A 29 -5.26 2.92 -34.66
C GLY A 29 -4.80 3.49 -33.32
N ALA A 30 -4.30 2.62 -32.46
CA ALA A 30 -3.58 2.98 -31.25
C ALA A 30 -2.40 3.90 -31.57
N GLY A 31 -2.65 5.21 -31.59
CA GLY A 31 -1.62 6.22 -31.48
C GLY A 31 -1.06 6.16 -30.06
N SER A 32 0.26 6.15 -29.93
CA SER A 32 0.96 6.22 -28.65
C SER A 32 0.34 7.35 -27.83
N ALA A 33 -0.29 7.01 -26.71
CA ALA A 33 -0.80 8.02 -25.78
C ALA A 33 0.38 8.91 -25.38
N SER A 34 0.27 10.21 -25.61
CA SER A 34 1.23 11.20 -25.12
C SER A 34 1.11 11.20 -23.60
N ALA A 35 2.12 10.67 -22.92
CA ALA A 35 2.21 10.62 -21.47
C ALA A 35 3.55 11.24 -21.05
N ALA A 36 3.68 11.65 -19.78
CA ALA A 36 4.95 12.18 -19.28
C ALA A 36 5.22 11.69 -17.85
N SER A 37 6.48 11.33 -17.54
CA SER A 37 6.89 10.85 -16.24
C SER A 37 6.55 11.84 -15.10
N VAL A 38 6.40 11.33 -13.87
CA VAL A 38 6.24 12.18 -12.68
C VAL A 38 7.37 13.19 -12.54
N ALA A 39 8.61 12.80 -12.91
CA ALA A 39 9.77 13.70 -12.86
C ALA A 39 9.64 14.87 -13.82
N THR A 40 9.04 14.68 -14.99
CA THR A 40 8.74 15.76 -15.93
C THR A 40 7.61 16.65 -15.43
N TRP A 41 6.56 16.07 -14.82
CA TRP A 41 5.51 16.85 -14.18
C TRP A 41 6.01 17.65 -12.97
N ASP A 42 7.00 17.15 -12.23
CA ASP A 42 7.64 17.91 -11.15
C ASP A 42 8.41 19.14 -11.68
N LYS A 43 9.05 19.03 -12.84
CA LYS A 43 9.69 20.21 -13.49
C LYS A 43 8.65 21.23 -13.95
N VAL A 44 7.51 20.78 -14.49
CA VAL A 44 6.40 21.68 -14.82
C VAL A 44 5.90 22.38 -13.56
N ALA A 45 5.62 21.65 -12.49
CA ALA A 45 5.15 22.21 -11.21
C ALA A 45 6.17 23.15 -10.57
N ALA A 46 7.48 22.84 -10.66
CA ALA A 46 8.53 23.74 -10.18
C ALA A 46 8.49 25.10 -10.91
N CYS A 47 8.22 25.09 -12.21
CA CYS A 47 8.10 26.28 -13.02
C CYS A 47 6.78 27.04 -12.78
N GLU A 48 5.65 26.33 -12.67
CA GLU A 48 4.30 26.91 -12.55
C GLU A 48 3.99 27.41 -11.14
N SER A 49 4.44 26.72 -10.11
CA SER A 49 4.01 26.96 -8.72
C SER A 49 5.10 26.80 -7.67
N THR A 50 6.37 26.69 -8.09
CA THR A 50 7.48 26.32 -7.19
C THR A 50 7.23 25.03 -6.39
N ASN A 51 6.59 24.05 -7.05
CA ASN A 51 6.16 22.77 -6.48
C ASN A 51 5.09 22.87 -5.37
N ASN A 52 4.35 23.97 -5.30
CA ASN A 52 3.25 24.09 -4.34
C ASN A 52 1.96 23.49 -4.93
N TRP A 53 1.74 22.20 -4.66
CA TRP A 53 0.58 21.45 -5.18
C TRP A 53 -0.77 21.90 -4.59
N SER A 54 -0.76 22.66 -3.49
CA SER A 54 -1.98 23.19 -2.85
C SER A 54 -2.19 24.70 -3.09
N ILE A 55 -1.44 25.29 -4.01
CA ILE A 55 -1.50 26.74 -4.24
C ILE A 55 -2.86 27.18 -4.76
N ASN A 56 -3.37 28.26 -4.16
CA ASN A 56 -4.55 29.00 -4.61
C ASN A 56 -4.35 30.47 -4.25
N THR A 57 -3.97 31.29 -5.22
CA THR A 57 -3.73 32.72 -5.02
C THR A 57 -4.94 33.59 -5.43
N GLY A 58 -6.06 32.97 -5.83
CA GLY A 58 -7.25 33.65 -6.28
C GLY A 58 -7.16 34.19 -7.73
N ASN A 59 -6.09 33.86 -8.48
CA ASN A 59 -5.89 34.28 -9.86
C ASN A 59 -6.64 33.43 -10.90
N GLY A 60 -7.42 32.42 -10.44
CA GLY A 60 -8.17 31.53 -11.34
C GLY A 60 -7.37 30.28 -11.78
N LEU A 61 -6.10 30.16 -11.36
CA LEU A 61 -5.22 29.03 -11.62
C LEU A 61 -4.95 28.32 -10.30
N TYR A 62 -4.97 26.99 -10.32
CA TYR A 62 -5.00 26.19 -9.10
C TYR A 62 -4.02 25.01 -9.12
N GLY A 63 -3.45 24.73 -7.97
CA GLY A 63 -2.61 23.55 -7.72
C GLY A 63 -1.21 23.65 -8.36
N GLY A 64 -0.44 22.59 -8.22
CA GLY A 64 0.95 22.53 -8.66
C GLY A 64 1.16 22.81 -10.13
N LEU A 65 0.17 22.48 -10.96
CA LEU A 65 0.22 22.59 -12.42
C LEU A 65 -0.59 23.78 -12.97
N GLN A 66 -1.07 24.67 -12.11
CA GLN A 66 -1.79 25.90 -12.45
C GLN A 66 -2.95 25.66 -13.44
N ILE A 67 -3.79 24.66 -13.14
CA ILE A 67 -4.93 24.27 -13.98
C ILE A 67 -6.13 25.17 -13.66
N MET A 68 -6.79 25.69 -14.70
CA MET A 68 -8.05 26.43 -14.56
C MET A 68 -9.19 25.47 -14.16
N LYS A 69 -10.13 25.96 -13.33
CA LYS A 69 -11.27 25.15 -12.92
C LYS A 69 -12.14 24.61 -14.07
N PRO A 70 -12.45 25.40 -15.13
CA PRO A 70 -13.20 24.85 -16.28
C PRO A 70 -12.46 23.70 -16.98
N THR A 71 -11.14 23.82 -17.12
CA THR A 71 -10.30 22.73 -17.68
C THR A 71 -10.31 21.50 -16.77
N TRP A 72 -10.13 21.70 -15.47
CA TRP A 72 -10.23 20.62 -14.48
C TRP A 72 -11.54 19.85 -14.60
N ASP A 73 -12.66 20.57 -14.66
CA ASP A 73 -14.00 19.98 -14.78
C ASP A 73 -14.17 19.24 -16.12
N ALA A 74 -13.72 19.83 -17.23
CA ALA A 74 -13.85 19.25 -18.57
C ALA A 74 -13.06 17.93 -18.74
N PHE A 75 -11.92 17.78 -18.05
CA PHE A 75 -11.10 16.58 -18.10
C PHE A 75 -11.38 15.59 -16.97
N GLY A 76 -12.48 15.79 -16.23
CA GLY A 76 -12.99 14.85 -15.24
C GLY A 76 -12.35 14.99 -13.85
N GLY A 77 -11.73 16.11 -13.55
CA GLY A 77 -11.08 16.39 -12.28
C GLY A 77 -12.02 16.39 -11.08
N ARG A 78 -13.31 16.67 -11.31
CA ARG A 78 -14.36 16.62 -10.26
C ARG A 78 -14.53 15.25 -9.59
N THR A 79 -14.09 14.17 -10.23
CA THR A 79 -14.04 12.85 -9.60
C THR A 79 -13.10 12.79 -8.41
N TYR A 80 -12.14 13.72 -8.34
CA TYR A 80 -11.16 13.80 -7.26
C TYR A 80 -11.44 14.93 -6.29
N ALA A 81 -11.69 16.14 -6.79
CA ALA A 81 -11.92 17.32 -5.97
C ALA A 81 -12.67 18.41 -6.75
N ALA A 82 -13.30 19.35 -6.05
CA ALA A 82 -13.99 20.48 -6.66
C ALA A 82 -13.03 21.44 -7.39
N TYR A 83 -11.78 21.54 -6.92
CA TYR A 83 -10.72 22.39 -7.49
C TYR A 83 -9.39 21.64 -7.53
N PRO A 84 -8.48 21.93 -8.47
CA PRO A 84 -7.18 21.26 -8.59
C PRO A 84 -6.34 21.29 -7.31
N HIS A 85 -6.25 22.42 -6.62
CA HIS A 85 -5.44 22.59 -5.41
C HIS A 85 -5.93 21.77 -4.21
N GLN A 86 -7.14 21.23 -4.28
CA GLN A 86 -7.74 20.34 -3.27
C GLN A 86 -7.46 18.86 -3.56
N ALA A 87 -6.99 18.57 -4.77
CA ALA A 87 -6.62 17.22 -5.19
C ALA A 87 -5.16 16.94 -4.83
N THR A 88 -4.83 15.67 -4.63
CA THR A 88 -3.44 15.26 -4.40
C THR A 88 -2.59 15.50 -5.66
N LYS A 89 -1.27 15.60 -5.49
CA LYS A 89 -0.32 15.68 -6.60
C LYS A 89 -0.60 14.64 -7.68
N GLN A 90 -0.78 13.38 -7.28
CA GLN A 90 -1.07 12.29 -8.21
C GLN A 90 -2.34 12.53 -9.00
N GLN A 91 -3.42 12.96 -8.33
CA GLN A 91 -4.70 13.23 -8.97
C GLN A 91 -4.60 14.41 -9.95
N GLN A 92 -3.82 15.43 -9.59
CA GLN A 92 -3.54 16.56 -10.49
C GLN A 92 -2.78 16.10 -11.73
N ILE A 93 -1.74 15.25 -11.58
CA ILE A 93 -0.99 14.66 -12.69
C ILE A 93 -1.88 13.80 -13.58
N LEU A 94 -2.75 12.92 -12.99
CA LEU A 94 -3.65 12.08 -13.78
C LEU A 94 -4.63 12.89 -14.65
N ILE A 95 -5.08 14.05 -14.18
CA ILE A 95 -5.89 14.96 -14.99
C ILE A 95 -5.02 15.71 -16.01
N ALA A 96 -3.80 16.10 -15.61
CA ALA A 96 -2.84 16.73 -16.51
C ALA A 96 -2.46 15.83 -17.69
N GLU A 97 -2.34 14.53 -17.50
CA GLU A 97 -2.17 13.55 -18.58
C GLU A 97 -3.33 13.58 -19.58
N LYS A 98 -4.57 13.67 -19.10
CA LYS A 98 -5.73 13.80 -19.97
C LYS A 98 -5.71 15.14 -20.74
N ILE A 99 -5.30 16.21 -20.07
CA ILE A 99 -5.12 17.54 -20.71
C ILE A 99 -4.00 17.47 -21.74
N LEU A 100 -2.87 16.84 -21.42
CA LEU A 100 -1.75 16.62 -22.33
C LEU A 100 -2.20 15.85 -23.59
N ALA A 101 -2.96 14.77 -23.40
CA ALA A 101 -3.50 13.98 -24.51
C ALA A 101 -4.49 14.79 -25.39
N GLY A 102 -5.29 15.67 -24.79
CA GLY A 102 -6.32 16.45 -25.50
C GLY A 102 -5.85 17.77 -26.06
N GLN A 103 -4.93 18.45 -25.37
CA GLN A 103 -4.49 19.83 -25.72
C GLN A 103 -3.00 19.91 -26.07
N GLY A 104 -2.25 18.83 -25.84
CA GLY A 104 -0.80 18.78 -26.05
C GLY A 104 0.01 19.53 -24.99
N ALA A 105 1.34 19.45 -25.11
CA ALA A 105 2.29 20.07 -24.19
C ALA A 105 2.19 21.63 -24.16
N GLY A 106 1.60 22.22 -25.18
CA GLY A 106 1.36 23.66 -25.27
C GLY A 106 0.41 24.21 -24.19
N ALA A 107 -0.37 23.35 -23.53
CA ALA A 107 -1.25 23.75 -22.43
C ALA A 107 -0.48 24.39 -21.24
N TRP A 108 0.79 24.06 -21.06
CA TRP A 108 1.70 24.66 -20.06
C TRP A 108 2.74 25.60 -20.66
N GLY A 109 2.56 26.04 -21.90
CA GLY A 109 3.38 27.07 -22.53
C GLY A 109 4.88 26.87 -22.38
N GLY A 110 5.57 27.90 -21.84
CA GLY A 110 7.01 27.88 -21.60
C GLY A 110 7.46 26.82 -20.57
N CYS A 111 6.68 26.59 -19.54
CA CYS A 111 6.99 25.58 -18.49
C CYS A 111 6.95 24.17 -19.04
N GLY A 112 5.95 23.81 -19.83
CA GLY A 112 5.88 22.53 -20.51
C GLY A 112 7.05 22.28 -21.46
N LYS A 113 7.42 23.33 -22.23
CA LYS A 113 8.58 23.26 -23.15
C LYS A 113 9.89 23.07 -22.39
N SER A 114 10.12 23.86 -21.33
CA SER A 114 11.36 23.80 -20.55
C SER A 114 11.48 22.47 -19.78
N ALA A 115 10.37 21.87 -19.36
CA ALA A 115 10.33 20.56 -18.72
C ALA A 115 10.56 19.40 -19.68
N GLY A 116 10.48 19.62 -20.99
CA GLY A 116 10.57 18.57 -22.01
C GLY A 116 9.29 17.76 -22.17
N LEU A 117 8.13 18.32 -21.79
CA LEU A 117 6.84 17.64 -21.73
C LEU A 117 6.40 17.00 -23.06
N ALA A 118 6.78 17.60 -24.19
CA ALA A 118 6.47 17.08 -25.53
C ALA A 118 7.34 15.87 -25.96
N TYR A 119 8.40 15.58 -25.24
CA TYR A 119 9.39 14.56 -25.60
C TYR A 119 9.47 13.42 -24.59
N ASP A 120 8.82 13.56 -23.43
CA ASP A 120 8.70 12.50 -22.44
C ASP A 120 7.43 11.70 -22.76
N HIS A 121 7.61 10.41 -23.02
CA HIS A 121 6.51 9.48 -23.32
C HIS A 121 6.38 8.38 -22.24
N ALA A 122 7.00 8.59 -21.09
CA ALA A 122 6.91 7.66 -19.97
C ALA A 122 5.60 7.90 -19.23
N ASP A 123 4.77 6.86 -19.11
CA ASP A 123 3.57 6.91 -18.27
C ASP A 123 3.98 7.31 -16.83
N PRO A 124 3.41 8.39 -16.24
CA PRO A 124 3.73 8.81 -14.87
C PRO A 124 3.33 7.76 -13.83
N TYR A 125 2.34 6.96 -14.19
CA TYR A 125 1.80 5.88 -13.35
C TYR A 125 1.50 4.67 -14.26
N PRO A 126 2.54 3.97 -14.77
CA PRO A 126 2.38 2.93 -15.76
C PRO A 126 1.29 1.95 -15.35
N THR A 127 0.17 1.97 -16.07
CA THR A 127 -0.83 0.92 -16.02
C THR A 127 -0.33 -0.26 -16.88
N GLY A 128 0.85 -0.76 -16.56
CA GLY A 128 1.21 -2.09 -17.03
C GLY A 128 0.14 -3.02 -16.50
N THR A 129 -0.44 -3.86 -17.35
CA THR A 129 -1.48 -4.88 -17.09
C THR A 129 -1.50 -5.40 -15.65
N THR A 130 -1.78 -4.49 -14.73
CA THR A 130 -1.88 -4.80 -13.32
C THR A 130 -3.34 -5.09 -13.08
N PRO A 131 -3.69 -6.30 -12.70
CA PRO A 131 -5.01 -6.52 -12.14
C PRO A 131 -5.15 -5.50 -11.02
N THR A 132 -6.15 -4.65 -11.10
CA THR A 132 -6.51 -3.71 -10.05
C THR A 132 -6.90 -4.55 -8.85
N ALA A 133 -5.93 -4.85 -8.00
CA ALA A 133 -6.26 -5.39 -6.69
C ALA A 133 -7.25 -4.40 -6.06
N PRO A 134 -8.40 -4.83 -5.56
CA PRO A 134 -9.37 -3.93 -4.96
C PRO A 134 -8.65 -3.15 -3.85
N VAL A 135 -8.57 -1.83 -4.04
CA VAL A 135 -8.01 -0.93 -3.04
C VAL A 135 -8.98 -0.93 -1.87
N SER A 136 -8.53 -1.36 -0.69
CA SER A 136 -9.37 -1.33 0.50
C SER A 136 -9.84 0.11 0.77
N LYS A 137 -11.07 0.24 1.25
CA LYS A 137 -11.61 1.54 1.64
C LYS A 137 -10.75 2.12 2.76
N ALA A 138 -10.39 3.40 2.68
CA ALA A 138 -9.72 4.08 3.78
C ALA A 138 -10.66 4.20 4.98
N GLY A 139 -10.13 4.02 6.17
CA GLY A 139 -10.84 4.16 7.42
C GLY A 139 -9.88 4.47 8.56
N ASP A 140 -10.41 4.72 9.74
CA ASP A 140 -9.60 5.03 10.90
C ASP A 140 -8.95 3.77 11.48
N PHE A 141 -7.71 3.88 11.93
CA PHE A 141 -6.99 2.78 12.56
C PHE A 141 -7.27 2.74 14.05
N TYR A 142 -7.55 1.54 14.55
CA TYR A 142 -7.73 1.25 15.96
C TYR A 142 -6.81 0.12 16.41
N HIS A 143 -6.39 0.20 17.66
CA HIS A 143 -5.51 -0.78 18.29
C HIS A 143 -6.17 -1.40 19.52
N ALA A 144 -5.99 -2.70 19.71
CA ALA A 144 -6.37 -3.44 20.92
C ALA A 144 -5.34 -4.49 21.26
N ILE A 145 -5.35 -4.94 22.51
CA ILE A 145 -4.53 -6.05 22.99
C ILE A 145 -5.46 -7.19 23.40
N ARG A 146 -5.17 -8.40 22.92
CA ARG A 146 -5.73 -9.61 23.46
C ARG A 146 -4.77 -10.15 24.51
N GLN A 147 -5.23 -10.21 25.76
CA GLN A 147 -4.45 -10.67 26.89
C GLN A 147 -4.24 -12.21 26.84
N VAL A 148 -3.29 -12.68 27.63
CA VAL A 148 -2.99 -14.12 27.74
C VAL A 148 -4.20 -14.94 28.19
N ASP A 149 -5.06 -14.35 29.03
CA ASP A 149 -6.33 -14.97 29.48
C ASP A 149 -7.43 -14.97 28.41
N GLY A 150 -7.16 -14.40 27.24
CA GLY A 150 -8.09 -14.32 26.12
C GLY A 150 -9.01 -13.09 26.13
N SER A 151 -8.96 -12.24 27.14
CA SER A 151 -9.74 -11.01 27.20
C SER A 151 -9.17 -9.93 26.26
N TRP A 152 -10.02 -8.98 25.85
CA TRP A 152 -9.65 -7.86 24.97
C TRP A 152 -9.69 -6.54 25.74
N THR A 153 -8.68 -5.67 25.52
CA THR A 153 -8.62 -4.29 26.12
C THR A 153 -9.56 -3.35 25.41
N GLY A 154 -10.41 -3.63 24.60
CA GLY A 154 -11.19 -2.69 23.80
C GLY A 154 -10.33 -1.89 22.82
N PHE A 155 -10.93 -1.51 21.70
CA PHE A 155 -10.26 -0.80 20.62
C PHE A 155 -10.17 0.68 20.92
N LYS A 156 -8.95 1.22 20.82
CA LYS A 156 -8.66 2.66 20.95
C LYS A 156 -8.14 3.18 19.61
N PRO A 157 -8.53 4.40 19.20
CA PRO A 157 -8.03 5.00 17.99
C PRO A 157 -6.52 5.19 18.05
N LEU A 158 -5.84 4.98 16.92
CA LEU A 158 -4.47 5.42 16.72
C LEU A 158 -4.50 6.87 16.24
N GLY A 159 -3.80 7.75 16.97
CA GLY A 159 -3.59 9.12 16.54
C GLY A 159 -2.93 9.18 15.16
N GLY A 160 -3.27 10.19 14.38
CA GLY A 160 -2.80 10.36 13.01
C GLY A 160 -1.45 11.07 12.91
N TYR A 161 -1.02 11.29 11.67
CA TYR A 161 0.15 12.07 11.35
C TYR A 161 -0.10 13.56 11.68
N ASP A 162 0.95 14.27 12.11
CA ASP A 162 0.90 15.70 12.50
C ASP A 162 -0.16 16.06 13.57
N GLY A 163 -0.43 15.12 14.51
CA GLY A 163 -1.35 15.36 15.62
C GLY A 163 -2.84 15.23 15.27
N ALA A 164 -3.18 14.72 14.09
CA ALA A 164 -4.56 14.37 13.77
C ALA A 164 -5.11 13.35 14.80
N PRO A 165 -6.41 13.42 15.18
CA PRO A 165 -6.97 12.52 16.18
C PRO A 165 -7.00 11.06 15.74
N PHE A 166 -6.97 10.80 14.43
CA PHE A 166 -7.01 9.47 13.85
C PHE A 166 -6.00 9.35 12.70
N PHE A 167 -5.37 8.18 12.56
CA PHE A 167 -4.70 7.82 11.33
C PHE A 167 -5.73 7.23 10.36
N ASN A 168 -6.09 8.02 9.35
CA ASN A 168 -6.98 7.56 8.29
C ASN A 168 -6.19 6.93 7.15
N GLY A 169 -6.41 5.66 6.93
CA GLY A 169 -5.62 4.90 5.96
C GLY A 169 -6.26 3.59 5.54
N ARG A 170 -5.43 2.77 4.96
CA ARG A 170 -5.78 1.43 4.46
C ARG A 170 -4.57 0.53 4.54
N GLN A 171 -4.79 -0.77 4.57
CA GLN A 171 -3.71 -1.77 4.60
C GLN A 171 -2.76 -1.53 5.78
N GLU A 172 -3.06 -2.14 6.86
CA GLU A 172 -2.22 -2.17 8.06
C GLU A 172 -1.32 -3.40 8.05
N ALA A 173 -0.12 -3.25 8.60
CA ALA A 173 0.75 -4.35 8.98
C ALA A 173 1.38 -4.08 10.34
N ILE A 174 1.54 -5.11 11.15
CA ILE A 174 2.03 -5.01 12.52
C ILE A 174 2.98 -6.17 12.82
N THR A 175 4.04 -5.89 13.55
CA THR A 175 4.96 -6.91 14.04
C THR A 175 5.52 -6.56 15.41
N ALA A 176 5.71 -7.56 16.25
CA ALA A 176 6.43 -7.41 17.51
C ALA A 176 7.94 -7.55 17.31
N THR A 177 8.72 -6.93 18.18
CA THR A 177 10.15 -7.14 18.34
C THR A 177 10.46 -7.76 19.70
N PRO A 178 11.61 -8.43 19.86
CA PRO A 178 11.93 -9.18 21.09
C PRO A 178 11.94 -8.35 22.38
N ASP A 179 12.10 -7.04 22.28
CA ASP A 179 12.07 -6.10 23.42
C ASP A 179 10.64 -5.75 23.88
N GLY A 180 9.62 -6.38 23.29
CA GLY A 180 8.21 -6.11 23.58
C GLY A 180 7.67 -4.83 22.90
N SER A 181 8.45 -4.21 22.03
CA SER A 181 7.95 -3.12 21.18
C SER A 181 7.19 -3.68 19.97
N VAL A 182 6.40 -2.82 19.34
CA VAL A 182 5.63 -3.17 18.14
C VAL A 182 5.91 -2.14 17.05
N GLN A 183 6.11 -2.60 15.85
CA GLN A 183 6.28 -1.79 14.65
C GLN A 183 5.02 -1.88 13.81
N VAL A 184 4.54 -0.76 13.29
CA VAL A 184 3.29 -0.66 12.52
C VAL A 184 3.53 0.07 11.22
N LEU A 185 2.99 -0.47 10.14
CA LEU A 185 2.89 0.20 8.85
C LEU A 185 1.42 0.50 8.53
N GLY A 186 1.19 1.62 7.89
CA GLY A 186 -0.11 1.99 7.35
C GLY A 186 0.05 2.76 6.04
N THR A 187 -0.78 2.46 5.05
CA THR A 187 -0.91 3.31 3.87
C THR A 187 -1.97 4.36 4.17
N GLY A 188 -1.58 5.63 4.23
CA GLY A 188 -2.49 6.75 4.45
C GLY A 188 -3.53 6.90 3.33
N SER A 189 -4.59 7.66 3.60
CA SER A 189 -5.60 8.01 2.60
C SER A 189 -5.02 8.77 1.40
N ASP A 190 -3.87 9.44 1.60
CA ASP A 190 -3.06 10.11 0.57
C ASP A 190 -2.25 9.14 -0.32
N GLY A 191 -2.26 7.85 0.01
CA GLY A 191 -1.53 6.80 -0.71
C GLY A 191 -0.05 6.68 -0.32
N ASN A 192 0.44 7.42 0.66
CA ASN A 192 1.81 7.28 1.15
C ASN A 192 1.90 6.19 2.23
N LEU A 193 3.06 5.57 2.33
CA LEU A 193 3.36 4.59 3.38
C LEU A 193 3.91 5.31 4.61
N TYR A 194 3.39 4.94 5.77
CA TYR A 194 3.77 5.50 7.06
C TYR A 194 4.17 4.39 8.02
N HIS A 195 5.02 4.75 8.97
CA HIS A 195 5.47 3.89 10.04
C HIS A 195 5.28 4.56 11.40
N THR A 196 4.89 3.80 12.39
CA THR A 196 4.94 4.16 13.81
C THR A 196 5.39 2.96 14.64
N ALA A 197 5.86 3.22 15.85
CA ALA A 197 6.20 2.16 16.79
C ALA A 197 5.52 2.40 18.13
N ARG A 198 5.11 1.30 18.79
CA ARG A 198 4.66 1.29 20.17
C ARG A 198 5.74 0.65 21.03
N TYR A 199 6.25 1.39 21.97
CA TYR A 199 7.24 0.85 22.92
C TYR A 199 6.60 -0.09 23.94
N SER A 200 7.42 -0.93 24.59
CA SER A 200 6.96 -1.87 25.64
C SER A 200 6.27 -1.17 26.82
N ASN A 201 6.61 0.10 27.10
CA ASN A 201 5.93 0.93 28.11
C ASN A 201 4.55 1.46 27.65
N GLY A 202 4.14 1.15 26.43
CA GLY A 202 2.83 1.55 25.87
C GLY A 202 2.80 2.88 25.15
N SER A 203 3.88 3.67 25.12
CA SER A 203 3.94 4.94 24.39
C SER A 203 4.15 4.72 22.89
N TRP A 204 3.68 5.67 22.06
CA TRP A 204 3.82 5.66 20.60
C TRP A 204 4.82 6.72 20.14
N THR A 205 5.56 6.42 19.06
CA THR A 205 6.51 7.36 18.45
C THR A 205 5.85 8.45 17.62
N GLY A 206 4.56 8.32 17.31
CA GLY A 206 3.94 9.08 16.23
C GLY A 206 4.27 8.50 14.85
N TRP A 207 3.47 8.89 13.85
CA TRP A 207 3.65 8.43 12.47
C TRP A 207 4.74 9.23 11.76
N GLY A 208 5.60 8.53 11.03
CA GLY A 208 6.58 9.11 10.11
C GLY A 208 6.39 8.54 8.71
N PRO A 209 6.51 9.36 7.64
CA PRO A 209 6.43 8.85 6.28
C PRO A 209 7.63 7.95 5.97
N LEU A 210 7.38 6.89 5.21
CA LEU A 210 8.41 6.07 4.58
C LEU A 210 8.46 6.44 3.10
N ASP A 211 9.37 7.36 2.77
CA ASP A 211 9.55 7.79 1.41
C ASP A 211 10.02 6.63 0.51
N GLY A 212 9.64 6.70 -0.76
CA GLY A 212 10.01 5.70 -1.74
C GLY A 212 11.51 5.64 -2.02
N ALA A 213 11.93 4.57 -2.70
CA ALA A 213 13.31 4.37 -3.11
C ALA A 213 13.78 5.47 -4.08
N ASN A 214 14.78 6.27 -3.66
CA ASN A 214 15.43 7.30 -4.50
C ASN A 214 14.45 8.19 -5.29
N GLY A 215 13.26 8.47 -4.73
CA GLY A 215 12.21 9.24 -5.39
C GLY A 215 11.44 8.52 -6.49
N ALA A 216 11.76 7.26 -6.81
CA ALA A 216 11.17 6.53 -7.92
C ALA A 216 10.05 5.55 -7.52
N ALA A 217 10.06 5.02 -6.32
CA ALA A 217 9.03 4.08 -5.87
C ALA A 217 8.12 4.77 -4.85
N ARG A 218 6.87 5.03 -5.23
CA ARG A 218 5.81 5.36 -4.30
C ARG A 218 5.05 4.09 -3.98
N PHE A 219 4.80 3.88 -2.71
CA PHE A 219 4.09 2.72 -2.22
C PHE A 219 2.62 3.10 -2.01
N GLY A 220 1.86 3.21 -3.13
CA GLY A 220 0.41 3.38 -3.03
C GLY A 220 -0.26 2.04 -2.80
N ALA A 221 -1.19 1.96 -1.93
CA ALA A 221 -2.31 1.03 -1.69
C ALA A 221 -2.30 -0.40 -2.31
N ARG A 222 -1.13 -0.96 -2.72
CA ARG A 222 -1.06 -2.29 -3.34
C ARG A 222 -0.75 -3.40 -2.34
N GLY A 223 0.04 -3.12 -1.31
CA GLY A 223 0.36 -4.07 -0.26
C GLY A 223 1.69 -3.76 0.41
N GLN A 224 1.73 -3.96 1.72
CA GLN A 224 2.93 -3.92 2.53
C GLN A 224 2.91 -5.06 3.55
N ALA A 225 4.09 -5.41 4.04
CA ALA A 225 4.28 -6.36 5.12
C ALA A 225 5.47 -5.95 5.99
N ILE A 226 5.45 -6.36 7.23
CA ILE A 226 6.53 -6.12 8.18
C ILE A 226 6.78 -7.37 9.01
N ALA A 227 8.05 -7.69 9.26
CA ALA A 227 8.46 -8.83 10.06
C ALA A 227 9.53 -8.39 11.09
N GLY A 228 9.23 -8.53 12.38
CA GLY A 228 10.16 -8.26 13.48
C GLY A 228 11.15 -9.41 13.63
N MET A 229 12.43 -9.11 13.51
CA MET A 229 13.49 -10.10 13.50
C MET A 229 13.98 -10.44 14.92
N PRO A 230 14.52 -11.66 15.15
CA PRO A 230 15.05 -12.04 16.45
C PRO A 230 16.18 -11.14 16.98
N ASN A 231 16.89 -10.44 16.10
CA ASN A 231 17.95 -9.48 16.48
C ASN A 231 17.40 -8.10 16.89
N GLY A 232 16.08 -7.88 16.79
CA GLY A 232 15.41 -6.62 17.11
C GLY A 232 15.24 -5.66 15.93
N ASP A 233 15.72 -6.00 14.74
CA ASP A 233 15.43 -5.27 13.52
C ASP A 233 13.99 -5.56 13.05
N ALA A 234 13.49 -4.75 12.11
CA ALA A 234 12.26 -5.05 11.39
C ALA A 234 12.51 -5.01 9.88
N GLN A 235 12.12 -6.06 9.19
CA GLN A 235 12.17 -6.13 7.72
C GLN A 235 10.84 -5.65 7.15
N VAL A 236 10.89 -4.72 6.21
CA VAL A 236 9.72 -4.10 5.61
C VAL A 236 9.66 -4.42 4.12
N MET A 237 8.51 -4.86 3.68
CA MET A 237 8.24 -5.15 2.28
C MET A 237 7.12 -4.24 1.79
N ALA A 238 7.21 -3.76 0.56
CA ALA A 238 6.14 -3.00 -0.07
C ALA A 238 6.07 -3.27 -1.57
N ILE A 239 4.87 -3.17 -2.12
CA ILE A 239 4.65 -3.21 -3.57
C ILE A 239 4.56 -1.76 -4.06
N GLY A 240 5.47 -1.39 -4.95
CA GLY A 240 5.49 -0.07 -5.58
C GLY A 240 4.28 0.16 -6.48
N ASN A 241 4.05 1.42 -6.87
CA ASN A 241 3.02 1.75 -7.86
C ASN A 241 3.29 1.10 -9.23
N ASP A 242 4.54 0.76 -9.50
CA ASP A 242 4.98 -0.01 -10.67
C ASP A 242 4.68 -1.52 -10.58
N GLY A 243 4.10 -1.96 -9.45
CA GLY A 243 3.83 -3.37 -9.18
C GLY A 243 5.04 -4.17 -8.71
N LYS A 244 6.23 -3.60 -8.69
CA LYS A 244 7.46 -4.28 -8.27
C LYS A 244 7.57 -4.37 -6.76
N ILE A 245 8.39 -5.31 -6.30
CA ILE A 245 8.56 -5.63 -4.88
C ILE A 245 9.80 -4.92 -4.37
N TYR A 246 9.65 -4.20 -3.27
CA TYR A 246 10.71 -3.46 -2.60
C TYR A 246 10.88 -3.94 -1.17
N HIS A 247 12.11 -3.90 -0.70
CA HIS A 247 12.53 -4.26 0.65
C HIS A 247 13.27 -3.10 1.30
N ASN A 248 13.02 -2.90 2.58
CA ASN A 248 13.75 -2.00 3.46
C ASN A 248 13.94 -2.69 4.83
N ALA A 249 14.91 -2.24 5.60
CA ALA A 249 15.09 -2.68 6.97
C ALA A 249 15.12 -1.48 7.90
N ARG A 250 14.40 -1.58 9.01
CA ARG A 250 14.53 -0.71 10.16
C ARG A 250 15.41 -1.40 11.17
N PHE A 251 16.59 -0.86 11.41
CA PHE A 251 17.51 -1.41 12.39
C PHE A 251 17.00 -1.15 13.82
N LYS A 252 17.40 -2.00 14.77
CA LYS A 252 17.12 -1.83 16.20
C LYS A 252 17.53 -0.44 16.71
N SER A 253 18.55 0.17 16.11
CA SER A 253 18.97 1.55 16.39
C SER A 253 17.95 2.62 16.03
N GLY A 254 16.93 2.27 15.24
CA GLY A 254 15.94 3.20 14.70
C GLY A 254 16.26 3.74 13.31
N SER A 255 17.47 3.52 12.78
CA SER A 255 17.84 3.93 11.43
C SER A 255 17.25 3.01 10.36
N TRP A 256 17.16 3.50 9.11
CA TRP A 256 16.65 2.77 7.97
C TRP A 256 17.76 2.44 6.98
N GLN A 257 17.72 1.24 6.40
CA GLN A 257 18.65 0.80 5.35
C GLN A 257 18.46 1.56 4.04
N GLY A 258 17.23 1.90 3.71
CA GLY A 258 16.80 2.41 2.41
C GLY A 258 16.20 1.30 1.54
N TRP A 259 15.30 1.70 0.64
CA TRP A 259 14.57 0.78 -0.21
C TRP A 259 15.44 0.17 -1.30
N GLN A 260 15.29 -1.12 -1.52
CA GLN A 260 15.94 -1.88 -2.60
C GLN A 260 14.88 -2.74 -3.31
N GLN A 261 14.90 -2.73 -4.65
CA GLN A 261 14.03 -3.60 -5.44
C GLN A 261 14.51 -5.06 -5.35
N ILE A 262 13.56 -5.99 -5.25
CA ILE A 262 13.82 -7.43 -5.22
C ILE A 262 13.47 -8.04 -6.58
N GLY A 263 14.49 -8.20 -7.43
CA GLY A 263 14.30 -8.73 -8.78
C GLY A 263 13.28 -7.92 -9.59
N ASP A 264 12.76 -8.51 -10.67
CA ASP A 264 11.79 -7.87 -11.58
C ASP A 264 10.36 -8.44 -11.44
N TRP A 265 10.09 -9.17 -10.36
CA TRP A 265 8.78 -9.73 -10.10
C TRP A 265 7.75 -8.64 -9.78
N GLN A 266 6.53 -8.87 -10.26
CA GLN A 266 5.36 -8.04 -9.95
C GLN A 266 4.38 -8.80 -9.07
N ALA A 267 3.78 -8.08 -8.12
CA ALA A 267 2.84 -8.64 -7.16
C ALA A 267 1.59 -7.78 -6.99
N GLN A 268 0.50 -8.43 -6.59
CA GLN A 268 -0.75 -7.80 -6.21
C GLN A 268 -0.91 -7.71 -4.70
N ARG A 269 -0.34 -8.68 -3.96
CA ARG A 269 -0.39 -8.81 -2.51
C ARG A 269 0.94 -9.32 -1.99
N ILE A 270 1.22 -9.01 -0.72
CA ILE A 270 2.45 -9.41 -0.06
C ILE A 270 2.19 -9.68 1.43
N ALA A 271 2.87 -10.68 1.96
CA ALA A 271 2.95 -10.97 3.39
C ALA A 271 4.36 -11.44 3.74
N ALA A 272 4.81 -11.19 4.97
CA ALA A 272 6.14 -11.58 5.42
C ALA A 272 6.10 -12.06 6.87
N ALA A 273 7.00 -12.99 7.19
CA ALA A 273 7.21 -13.47 8.54
C ALA A 273 8.71 -13.67 8.82
N ALA A 274 9.15 -13.25 9.99
CA ALA A 274 10.47 -13.59 10.52
C ALA A 274 10.49 -15.04 10.98
N MET A 275 11.66 -15.66 10.85
CA MET A 275 11.92 -17.01 11.31
C MET A 275 12.86 -17.00 12.52
N PRO A 276 12.78 -18.01 13.41
CA PRO A 276 13.61 -18.06 14.63
C PRO A 276 15.11 -18.08 14.35
N ASP A 277 15.53 -18.60 13.20
CA ASP A 277 16.92 -18.62 12.76
C ASP A 277 17.45 -17.26 12.28
N GLY A 278 16.60 -16.22 12.24
CA GLY A 278 16.93 -14.90 11.71
C GLY A 278 16.71 -14.74 10.21
N GLY A 279 16.21 -15.77 9.54
CA GLY A 279 15.72 -15.68 8.18
C GLY A 279 14.35 -15.00 8.10
N MET A 280 13.88 -14.73 6.89
CA MET A 280 12.56 -14.19 6.62
C MET A 280 11.91 -14.95 5.47
N GLN A 281 10.63 -15.26 5.60
CA GLN A 281 9.82 -15.81 4.52
C GLN A 281 8.83 -14.76 4.02
N VAL A 282 8.64 -14.72 2.71
CA VAL A 282 7.76 -13.76 2.03
C VAL A 282 6.84 -14.53 1.10
N LEU A 283 5.56 -14.19 1.15
CA LEU A 283 4.56 -14.61 0.17
C LEU A 283 4.14 -13.44 -0.69
N ILE A 284 3.92 -13.69 -1.95
CA ILE A 284 3.21 -12.78 -2.85
C ILE A 284 2.09 -13.52 -3.57
N VAL A 285 1.07 -12.75 -3.96
CA VAL A 285 0.18 -13.14 -5.05
C VAL A 285 0.69 -12.43 -6.29
N GLY A 286 1.14 -13.19 -7.28
CA GLY A 286 1.62 -12.68 -8.55
C GLY A 286 0.51 -12.08 -9.40
N THR A 287 0.85 -11.43 -10.49
CA THR A 287 -0.11 -10.86 -11.44
C THR A 287 -0.94 -11.93 -12.17
N ASP A 288 -0.43 -13.16 -12.19
CA ASP A 288 -1.12 -14.36 -12.69
C ASP A 288 -2.10 -14.99 -11.68
N GLY A 289 -2.19 -14.43 -10.46
CA GLY A 289 -3.04 -14.92 -9.38
C GLY A 289 -2.48 -16.09 -8.58
N ASN A 290 -1.28 -16.57 -8.90
CA ASN A 290 -0.66 -17.65 -8.13
C ASN A 290 0.06 -17.12 -6.89
N VAL A 291 0.16 -17.98 -5.87
CA VAL A 291 0.97 -17.69 -4.67
C VAL A 291 2.40 -18.12 -4.91
N TYR A 292 3.32 -17.22 -4.63
CA TYR A 292 4.76 -17.48 -4.67
C TYR A 292 5.39 -17.23 -3.32
N HIS A 293 6.41 -18.00 -3.03
CA HIS A 293 7.19 -17.93 -1.80
C HIS A 293 8.65 -17.59 -2.14
N ASN A 294 9.27 -16.75 -1.33
CA ASN A 294 10.70 -16.49 -1.33
C ASN A 294 11.24 -16.53 0.09
N LEU A 295 12.49 -16.88 0.24
CA LEU A 295 13.19 -16.90 1.50
C LEU A 295 14.38 -15.95 1.43
N ARG A 296 14.51 -15.10 2.45
CA ARG A 296 15.70 -14.31 2.71
C ARG A 296 16.46 -14.97 3.84
N THR A 297 17.68 -15.42 3.57
CA THR A 297 18.53 -16.06 4.59
C THR A 297 18.98 -15.04 5.65
N VAL A 298 19.48 -15.53 6.78
CA VAL A 298 20.09 -14.70 7.83
C VAL A 298 21.25 -13.85 7.29
N ALA A 299 21.96 -14.33 6.28
CA ALA A 299 23.02 -13.58 5.58
C ALA A 299 22.46 -12.48 4.65
N GLY A 300 21.14 -12.35 4.54
CA GLY A 300 20.51 -11.35 3.69
C GLY A 300 20.33 -11.73 2.22
N VAL A 301 20.58 -12.98 1.85
CA VAL A 301 20.50 -13.46 0.48
C VAL A 301 19.09 -13.94 0.15
N TRP A 302 18.52 -13.47 -0.96
CA TRP A 302 17.23 -13.92 -1.50
C TRP A 302 17.42 -15.19 -2.32
N GLN A 303 16.57 -16.21 -2.08
CA GLN A 303 16.69 -17.52 -2.74
C GLN A 303 15.88 -17.64 -4.04
N GLY A 304 15.11 -16.62 -4.38
CA GLY A 304 14.26 -16.60 -5.56
C GLY A 304 12.81 -17.01 -5.27
N TRP A 305 11.93 -16.65 -6.20
CA TRP A 305 10.50 -16.92 -6.08
C TRP A 305 10.14 -18.29 -6.62
N HIS A 306 9.44 -19.09 -5.83
CA HIS A 306 8.95 -20.40 -6.19
C HIS A 306 7.44 -20.47 -5.98
N ALA A 307 6.73 -21.04 -6.95
CA ALA A 307 5.28 -21.21 -6.83
C ALA A 307 4.95 -22.14 -5.65
N VAL A 308 4.00 -21.74 -4.84
CA VAL A 308 3.42 -22.61 -3.82
C VAL A 308 2.23 -23.31 -4.46
N GLY A 309 2.33 -24.60 -4.71
CA GLY A 309 1.30 -25.39 -5.38
C GLY A 309 -0.07 -25.18 -4.75
N GLY A 310 -1.11 -25.12 -5.59
CA GLY A 310 -2.49 -24.95 -5.17
C GLY A 310 -3.13 -26.22 -4.61
N VAL A 311 -4.38 -26.12 -4.20
CA VAL A 311 -5.20 -27.25 -3.75
C VAL A 311 -5.48 -28.19 -4.93
N GLY A 312 -5.13 -29.46 -4.81
CA GLY A 312 -5.35 -30.45 -5.87
C GLY A 312 -4.59 -30.15 -7.18
N GLY A 313 -3.53 -29.32 -7.14
CA GLY A 313 -2.71 -28.97 -8.29
C GLY A 313 -3.30 -27.95 -9.27
N ALA A 314 -4.47 -27.38 -8.98
CA ALA A 314 -5.16 -26.49 -9.90
C ALA A 314 -5.71 -25.19 -9.27
N ALA A 315 -5.60 -24.98 -7.97
CA ALA A 315 -6.18 -23.80 -7.34
C ALA A 315 -5.25 -22.59 -7.48
N THR A 316 -5.68 -21.63 -8.26
CA THR A 316 -5.16 -20.26 -8.22
C THR A 316 -5.80 -19.52 -7.04
N PHE A 317 -5.06 -18.60 -6.44
CA PHE A 317 -5.53 -17.78 -5.31
C PHE A 317 -5.83 -16.35 -5.76
N GLN A 318 -6.47 -16.19 -6.92
CA GLN A 318 -6.75 -14.89 -7.55
C GLN A 318 -7.52 -13.97 -6.60
N GLY A 319 -6.98 -12.78 -6.36
CA GLY A 319 -7.57 -11.80 -5.46
C GLY A 319 -7.43 -12.14 -3.97
N GLY A 320 -6.80 -13.26 -3.65
CA GLY A 320 -6.59 -13.70 -2.27
C GLY A 320 -5.65 -12.77 -1.51
N VAL A 321 -5.91 -12.63 -0.21
CA VAL A 321 -4.99 -11.97 0.71
C VAL A 321 -4.12 -13.07 1.32
N PRO A 322 -2.80 -13.11 1.08
CA PRO A 322 -1.94 -14.08 1.73
C PRO A 322 -1.62 -13.61 3.15
N ALA A 323 -1.47 -14.54 4.07
CA ALA A 323 -0.92 -14.27 5.39
C ALA A 323 0.06 -15.37 5.76
N ILE A 324 1.10 -15.03 6.51
CA ILE A 324 2.15 -15.98 6.93
C ILE A 324 2.63 -15.64 8.34
N ALA A 325 2.92 -16.67 9.11
CA ALA A 325 3.53 -16.58 10.44
C ALA A 325 4.66 -17.60 10.60
N GLY A 326 5.79 -17.17 11.16
CA GLY A 326 6.84 -18.06 11.64
C GLY A 326 6.50 -18.60 13.02
N LEU A 327 6.91 -19.84 13.29
CA LEU A 327 6.71 -20.51 14.56
C LEU A 327 8.05 -20.78 15.26
N PRO A 328 8.06 -20.94 16.60
CA PRO A 328 9.28 -21.19 17.35
C PRO A 328 10.03 -22.47 16.94
N ASN A 329 9.33 -23.47 16.39
CA ASN A 329 9.92 -24.72 15.90
C ASN A 329 10.56 -24.62 14.51
N GLY A 330 10.54 -23.42 13.90
CA GLY A 330 11.07 -23.18 12.54
C GLY A 330 10.07 -23.45 11.41
N ASP A 331 8.87 -23.95 11.70
CA ASP A 331 7.81 -24.03 10.69
C ASP A 331 7.24 -22.65 10.40
N SER A 332 6.57 -22.52 9.26
CA SER A 332 5.70 -21.37 8.98
C SER A 332 4.31 -21.82 8.59
N GLN A 333 3.31 -21.08 9.03
CA GLN A 333 1.91 -21.29 8.70
C GLN A 333 1.42 -20.22 7.75
N LEU A 334 0.69 -20.63 6.73
CA LEU A 334 0.22 -19.79 5.64
C LEU A 334 -1.31 -19.85 5.56
N LEU A 335 -1.91 -18.71 5.27
CA LEU A 335 -3.32 -18.61 4.87
C LEU A 335 -3.42 -17.95 3.51
N ALA A 336 -4.40 -18.37 2.72
CA ALA A 336 -4.75 -17.71 1.46
C ALA A 336 -6.23 -17.93 1.14
N VAL A 337 -6.82 -17.05 0.35
CA VAL A 337 -8.19 -17.20 -0.16
C VAL A 337 -8.13 -17.80 -1.56
N GLY A 338 -8.79 -18.93 -1.75
CA GLY A 338 -8.90 -19.58 -3.05
C GLY A 338 -9.87 -18.88 -4.00
N ASN A 339 -9.83 -19.26 -5.28
CA ASN A 339 -10.76 -18.76 -6.31
C ASN A 339 -12.22 -19.11 -6.06
N ASP A 340 -12.47 -20.09 -5.20
CA ASP A 340 -13.80 -20.46 -4.72
C ASP A 340 -14.26 -19.60 -3.52
N GLY A 341 -13.42 -18.63 -3.09
CA GLY A 341 -13.68 -17.76 -1.97
C GLY A 341 -13.41 -18.37 -0.61
N ARG A 342 -12.99 -19.64 -0.53
CA ARG A 342 -12.71 -20.32 0.75
C ARG A 342 -11.33 -19.93 1.25
N THR A 343 -11.18 -19.96 2.58
CA THR A 343 -9.88 -19.80 3.24
C THR A 343 -9.16 -21.16 3.27
N TYR A 344 -7.90 -21.15 2.89
CA TYR A 344 -7.01 -22.31 2.92
C TYR A 344 -5.82 -22.07 3.82
N HIS A 345 -5.34 -23.15 4.43
CA HIS A 345 -4.17 -23.19 5.31
C HIS A 345 -3.14 -24.16 4.76
N ASN A 346 -1.85 -23.81 4.87
CA ASN A 346 -0.71 -24.66 4.55
C ASN A 346 0.37 -24.50 5.61
N ILE A 347 1.27 -25.47 5.71
CA ILE A 347 2.47 -25.40 6.55
C ILE A 347 3.68 -25.66 5.67
N ARG A 348 4.66 -24.77 5.79
CA ARG A 348 6.03 -25.03 5.37
C ARG A 348 6.84 -25.43 6.58
N ARG A 349 7.34 -26.66 6.59
CA ARG A 349 8.11 -27.20 7.71
C ARG A 349 9.52 -26.62 7.75
N ALA A 350 10.18 -26.71 8.87
CA ALA A 350 11.57 -26.27 9.05
C ALA A 350 12.55 -26.93 8.07
N ASP A 351 12.28 -28.17 7.65
CA ASP A 351 13.06 -28.90 6.66
C ASP A 351 12.81 -28.44 5.20
N GLY A 352 11.89 -27.48 5.02
CA GLY A 352 11.53 -26.94 3.71
C GLY A 352 10.40 -27.67 3.00
N SER A 353 9.89 -28.78 3.52
CA SER A 353 8.76 -29.52 2.95
C SER A 353 7.43 -28.78 3.17
N TRP A 354 6.44 -29.07 2.31
CA TRP A 354 5.11 -28.51 2.38
C TRP A 354 4.09 -29.55 2.79
N GLN A 355 3.19 -29.18 3.71
CA GLN A 355 2.07 -30.05 4.09
C GLN A 355 1.04 -30.19 2.95
N GLY A 356 0.84 -29.14 2.18
CA GLY A 356 -0.23 -29.00 1.22
C GLY A 356 -1.39 -28.18 1.78
N TRP A 357 -2.17 -27.58 0.87
CA TRP A 357 -3.28 -26.72 1.24
C TRP A 357 -4.48 -27.55 1.71
N GLY A 358 -5.02 -27.19 2.87
CA GLY A 358 -6.28 -27.70 3.40
C GLY A 358 -7.26 -26.56 3.63
N ALA A 359 -8.54 -26.79 3.35
CA ALA A 359 -9.57 -25.78 3.63
C ALA A 359 -9.73 -25.55 5.14
N VAL A 360 -9.94 -24.31 5.53
CA VAL A 360 -10.32 -23.94 6.89
C VAL A 360 -11.82 -23.67 6.92
N ASP A 361 -12.56 -24.60 7.52
CA ASP A 361 -14.02 -24.52 7.54
C ASP A 361 -14.55 -23.57 8.62
N GLY A 362 -15.84 -23.22 8.53
CA GLY A 362 -16.56 -22.44 9.53
C GLY A 362 -16.41 -20.93 9.42
N ILE A 363 -15.82 -20.43 8.35
CA ILE A 363 -15.78 -19.00 8.03
C ILE A 363 -16.47 -18.74 6.68
N SER A 364 -17.12 -17.59 6.54
CA SER A 364 -17.79 -17.21 5.30
C SER A 364 -16.78 -17.08 4.13
N ASN A 365 -17.26 -17.38 2.93
CA ASN A 365 -16.47 -17.19 1.71
C ASN A 365 -16.14 -15.71 1.45
N TRP A 366 -15.07 -15.47 0.70
CA TRP A 366 -14.60 -14.16 0.28
C TRP A 366 -14.29 -13.19 1.43
N PRO A 367 -13.42 -13.58 2.38
CA PRO A 367 -12.99 -12.68 3.43
C PRO A 367 -12.23 -11.47 2.84
N LYS A 368 -12.42 -10.32 3.47
CA LYS A 368 -11.76 -9.07 3.10
C LYS A 368 -10.29 -9.05 3.49
N SER A 369 -9.97 -9.62 4.65
CA SER A 369 -8.59 -9.75 5.12
C SER A 369 -8.36 -11.03 5.91
N LEU A 370 -7.12 -11.49 5.87
CA LEU A 370 -6.58 -12.58 6.67
C LEU A 370 -5.36 -12.07 7.42
N ALA A 371 -5.25 -12.44 8.67
CA ALA A 371 -4.03 -12.22 9.45
C ALA A 371 -3.73 -13.45 10.31
N ILE A 372 -2.46 -13.78 10.45
CA ILE A 372 -1.97 -14.89 11.28
C ILE A 372 -0.68 -14.48 11.98
N THR A 373 -0.50 -14.92 13.22
CA THR A 373 0.74 -14.75 13.97
C THR A 373 1.08 -16.02 14.73
N GLY A 374 2.38 -16.34 14.81
CA GLY A 374 2.89 -17.36 15.69
C GLY A 374 3.01 -16.84 17.11
N MET A 375 2.77 -17.73 18.07
CA MET A 375 2.85 -17.46 19.51
C MET A 375 4.07 -18.15 20.12
N PRO A 376 4.63 -17.63 21.23
CA PRO A 376 5.79 -18.26 21.90
C PRO A 376 5.58 -19.71 22.32
N ASN A 377 4.32 -20.12 22.60
CA ASN A 377 3.95 -21.49 22.97
C ASN A 377 3.79 -22.43 21.76
N GLY A 378 4.01 -21.95 20.54
CA GLY A 378 3.86 -22.72 19.29
C GLY A 378 2.46 -22.71 18.69
N ASP A 379 1.48 -22.09 19.34
CA ASP A 379 0.16 -21.87 18.75
C ASP A 379 0.23 -20.79 17.64
N SER A 380 -0.83 -20.71 16.83
CA SER A 380 -1.04 -19.59 15.93
C SER A 380 -2.39 -18.94 16.22
N GLN A 381 -2.43 -17.62 16.28
CA GLN A 381 -3.66 -16.85 16.35
C GLN A 381 -4.00 -16.26 14.98
N ILE A 382 -5.28 -16.30 14.65
CA ILE A 382 -5.78 -15.95 13.34
C ILE A 382 -6.94 -14.96 13.47
N LEU A 383 -6.94 -13.90 12.66
CA LEU A 383 -8.08 -13.02 12.47
C LEU A 383 -8.52 -13.07 11.01
N VAL A 384 -9.82 -13.11 10.82
CA VAL A 384 -10.46 -13.03 9.50
C VAL A 384 -11.51 -11.94 9.54
N THR A 385 -11.42 -10.98 8.63
CA THR A 385 -12.50 -10.04 8.36
C THR A 385 -13.38 -10.59 7.25
N ALA A 386 -14.60 -10.97 7.60
CA ALA A 386 -15.57 -11.52 6.67
C ALA A 386 -16.10 -10.47 5.66
N ALA A 387 -16.82 -10.92 4.65
CA ALA A 387 -17.40 -10.05 3.61
C ALA A 387 -18.37 -8.99 4.17
N ASP A 388 -19.08 -9.31 5.25
CA ASP A 388 -19.98 -8.40 5.98
C ASP A 388 -19.28 -7.44 6.94
N SER A 389 -17.93 -7.48 7.00
CA SER A 389 -17.07 -6.75 7.93
C SER A 389 -17.07 -7.27 9.37
N SER A 390 -17.74 -8.36 9.69
CA SER A 390 -17.57 -9.04 10.98
C SER A 390 -16.16 -9.61 11.08
N THR A 391 -15.55 -9.52 12.27
CA THR A 391 -14.20 -10.04 12.50
C THR A 391 -14.26 -11.25 13.42
N PHE A 392 -13.62 -12.33 12.96
CA PHE A 392 -13.58 -13.60 13.65
C PHE A 392 -12.16 -13.94 14.06
N HIS A 393 -12.04 -14.59 15.22
CA HIS A 393 -10.79 -15.08 15.78
C HIS A 393 -10.80 -16.60 15.87
N ASN A 394 -9.65 -17.22 15.61
CA ASN A 394 -9.42 -18.64 15.80
C ASN A 394 -8.00 -18.88 16.33
N ILE A 395 -7.79 -20.01 17.00
CA ILE A 395 -6.47 -20.48 17.40
C ILE A 395 -6.23 -21.83 16.74
N ARG A 396 -5.08 -21.98 16.13
CA ARG A 396 -4.52 -23.26 15.76
C ARG A 396 -3.48 -23.65 16.81
N PHE A 397 -3.79 -24.64 17.60
CA PHE A 397 -2.90 -25.10 18.67
C PHE A 397 -1.65 -25.78 18.11
N ALA A 398 -0.56 -25.80 18.89
CA ALA A 398 0.70 -26.43 18.51
C ALA A 398 0.55 -27.93 18.17
N ASN A 399 -0.45 -28.61 18.74
CA ASN A 399 -0.79 -30.01 18.43
C ASN A 399 -1.53 -30.18 17.08
N GLY A 400 -1.83 -29.08 16.38
CA GLY A 400 -2.50 -29.07 15.08
C GLY A 400 -4.02 -28.98 15.12
N SER A 401 -4.66 -29.02 16.28
CA SER A 401 -6.11 -28.85 16.40
C SER A 401 -6.52 -27.37 16.29
N TRP A 402 -7.80 -27.13 16.00
CA TRP A 402 -8.39 -25.79 15.88
C TRP A 402 -9.35 -25.55 17.04
N GLN A 403 -9.32 -24.34 17.62
CA GLN A 403 -10.27 -23.92 18.65
C GLN A 403 -11.70 -23.80 18.11
N GLY A 404 -11.83 -23.36 16.87
CA GLY A 404 -13.07 -22.94 16.25
C GLY A 404 -13.23 -21.41 16.22
N TRP A 405 -14.03 -20.92 15.28
CA TRP A 405 -14.22 -19.50 15.06
C TRP A 405 -15.10 -18.87 16.14
N GLY A 406 -14.57 -17.84 16.79
CA GLY A 406 -15.31 -16.94 17.68
C GLY A 406 -15.49 -15.57 17.06
N ASN A 407 -16.71 -15.03 17.08
CA ASN A 407 -16.94 -13.65 16.68
C ASN A 407 -16.34 -12.72 17.75
N THR A 408 -15.50 -11.79 17.34
CA THR A 408 -14.81 -10.86 18.26
C THR A 408 -15.72 -9.75 18.78
N GLY A 409 -16.91 -9.59 18.21
CA GLY A 409 -17.84 -8.52 18.56
C GLY A 409 -17.48 -7.15 17.97
N PHE A 410 -16.44 -7.05 17.15
CA PHE A 410 -16.10 -5.80 16.43
C PHE A 410 -16.07 -6.03 14.92
N GLY A 411 -16.43 -4.99 14.18
CA GLY A 411 -16.36 -4.97 12.73
C GLY A 411 -15.13 -4.22 12.23
N SER A 412 -14.56 -4.67 11.11
CA SER A 412 -13.43 -4.01 10.46
C SER A 412 -13.51 -4.06 8.94
N LEU A 413 -12.76 -3.20 8.28
CA LEU A 413 -12.49 -3.28 6.84
C LEU A 413 -11.32 -4.22 6.56
N ALA A 414 -10.33 -4.20 7.45
CA ALA A 414 -9.16 -5.05 7.46
C ALA A 414 -8.67 -5.21 8.90
N ALA A 415 -7.84 -6.24 9.15
CA ALA A 415 -7.23 -6.52 10.44
C ALA A 415 -5.84 -7.09 10.27
N ALA A 416 -4.94 -6.75 11.19
CA ALA A 416 -3.60 -7.32 11.33
C ALA A 416 -3.33 -7.64 12.80
N LEU A 417 -2.49 -8.64 13.07
CA LEU A 417 -2.13 -9.02 14.44
C LEU A 417 -0.68 -9.47 14.54
N THR A 418 -0.15 -9.37 15.75
CA THR A 418 1.18 -9.89 16.09
C THR A 418 1.19 -10.49 17.49
N GLY A 419 1.81 -11.67 17.64
CA GLY A 419 2.08 -12.30 18.92
C GLY A 419 3.21 -11.57 19.65
N MET A 420 3.05 -11.39 20.95
CA MET A 420 4.02 -10.73 21.80
C MET A 420 4.87 -11.74 22.57
N PRO A 421 6.09 -11.38 22.98
CA PRO A 421 6.95 -12.26 23.78
C PRO A 421 6.31 -12.71 25.10
N ASP A 422 5.40 -11.93 25.67
CA ASP A 422 4.67 -12.24 26.91
C ASP A 422 3.46 -13.16 26.70
N GLY A 423 3.20 -13.58 25.47
CA GLY A 423 2.06 -14.43 25.11
C GLY A 423 0.75 -13.66 24.83
N SER A 424 0.73 -12.35 24.98
CA SER A 424 -0.40 -11.51 24.52
C SER A 424 -0.36 -11.33 23.00
N THR A 425 -1.39 -10.72 22.43
CA THR A 425 -1.45 -10.39 20.99
C THR A 425 -1.85 -8.95 20.81
N GLN A 426 -1.14 -8.21 20.00
CA GLN A 426 -1.57 -6.86 19.60
C GLN A 426 -2.23 -6.90 18.24
N THR A 427 -3.31 -6.15 18.11
CA THR A 427 -4.19 -6.17 16.94
C THR A 427 -4.44 -4.75 16.46
N LEU A 428 -4.36 -4.58 15.15
CA LEU A 428 -4.83 -3.39 14.46
C LEU A 428 -6.06 -3.72 13.64
N VAL A 429 -6.99 -2.79 13.55
CA VAL A 429 -8.13 -2.86 12.65
C VAL A 429 -8.34 -1.52 11.98
N THR A 430 -8.74 -1.56 10.70
CA THR A 430 -9.22 -0.39 9.97
C THR A 430 -10.75 -0.37 10.05
N ARG A 431 -11.34 0.76 10.46
CA ARG A 431 -12.79 0.94 10.61
C ARG A 431 -13.26 2.24 9.96
N ASN A 432 -14.54 2.26 9.53
CA ASN A 432 -15.22 3.49 9.11
C ASN A 432 -15.71 4.28 10.33
#